data_61d666cfeb4baf011d418a9ef797df3d
#
_entry.id   61d666cfeb4baf011d418a9ef797df3d
#
_cell.length_a   1.000
_cell.length_b   1.000
_cell.length_c   1.000
_cell.angle_alpha   90.00
_cell.angle_beta   90.00
_cell.angle_gamma   90.00
#
_symmetry.space_group_name_H-M   'P 1'
#
loop_
_entity.id
_entity.type
_entity.pdbx_description
1 polymer ?
#
loop_
_entity_poly.entity_id
_entity_poly.type
_entity_poly.pdbx_seq_one_letter_code
_entity_poly.pdbx_strand_id
1 'polypeptide(L)'
;MQVDIIMASLPLWAAALLATSASATPILSGNLDVGSLHVDVNLNVSSTLKSLFSPASSAAPNVTASRCKVYPGDAAWPSDEAWSQLNELSGGRLIADATPKAAVCYPDQPGYNATTCASYTTVEWQKSYMHMHDPIEMLSPVAQGMTCTPPNLFDSHGCTRGGFPKYVMNATKPEHVQLAVNFARNTGVRLIVKNTGHDFLGKSGGKDALSIWTHWMKDIEYIENYEDSKLGYSGPAFKNGAGVQAFEIYKAAHDKGRVVVGGEGETVGVMGGYILGGGHSPLTPLYGTGADNVLSMEVVTAAGEFVVANSTSNTDLFWAMRGGGGSTFGVATSVTVKAHPDVEVTAARFGFSSAQTGVDTFWKAIRSYVDSWIANADAETYTYWTLIPTNGTFAFAFSPFFAPNKTQADATALLQPWFDELNKLGVKFDPNITHFDNYYSAWRSSFPLEAVQKPNVATASRLFPRANFETEEKRQEIFDHIKTSTEKNRVQVHFNMQAKDRANNDNAVNSHWRPLVSFSMQSVRWPINSTNAEILKIRNDFQNIDAQSWRDISPGAGGYLAEADRLEPDFGYAFWGDKYPKLQELKKKLDPYDLFFATTGVGSEKWKVESIDGLPNENGKLCRVQ
;
A
#
# COMPACT_ATOMS: atom_id res chain seq x y z
N MET A 1 7.13 -14.43 35.51
CA MET A 1 6.30 -15.20 34.59
C MET A 1 7.02 -15.10 33.24
N GLN A 2 7.79 -16.15 32.93
CA GLN A 2 8.63 -16.25 31.75
C GLN A 2 7.75 -16.26 30.51
N VAL A 3 8.06 -15.42 29.53
CA VAL A 3 7.51 -15.50 28.17
C VAL A 3 8.48 -16.34 27.37
N ASP A 4 8.22 -17.63 27.32
CA ASP A 4 8.94 -18.56 26.47
C ASP A 4 8.57 -18.30 25.02
N ILE A 5 9.55 -17.86 24.22
CA ILE A 5 9.47 -17.84 22.76
C ILE A 5 9.71 -19.28 22.29
N ILE A 6 8.63 -20.01 22.02
CA ILE A 6 8.70 -21.35 21.43
C ILE A 6 9.05 -21.19 19.94
N MET A 7 10.26 -21.54 19.60
CA MET A 7 10.64 -21.91 18.23
C MET A 7 10.07 -23.29 17.92
N ALA A 8 8.94 -23.35 17.23
CA ALA A 8 8.39 -24.60 16.71
C ALA A 8 9.01 -24.90 15.34
N SER A 9 9.81 -25.93 15.30
CA SER A 9 10.28 -26.59 14.07
C SER A 9 9.11 -27.29 13.37
N LEU A 10 8.79 -26.90 12.14
CA LEU A 10 7.79 -27.55 11.29
C LEU A 10 8.46 -28.63 10.40
N PRO A 11 7.87 -29.82 10.27
CA PRO A 11 8.35 -30.84 9.35
C PRO A 11 7.92 -30.56 7.91
N LEU A 12 8.86 -30.84 6.99
CA LEU A 12 8.63 -30.84 5.54
C LEU A 12 7.57 -31.86 5.14
N TRP A 13 6.46 -31.39 4.57
CA TRP A 13 5.56 -32.22 3.77
C TRP A 13 5.75 -31.87 2.30
N ALA A 14 6.33 -32.80 1.56
CA ALA A 14 6.39 -32.76 0.11
C ALA A 14 5.00 -33.10 -0.46
N ALA A 15 4.32 -32.12 -1.03
CA ALA A 15 3.15 -32.35 -1.85
C ALA A 15 3.59 -32.32 -3.32
N ALA A 16 3.51 -33.49 -3.99
CA ALA A 16 3.72 -33.61 -5.42
C ALA A 16 2.54 -32.96 -6.17
N LEU A 17 2.81 -31.83 -6.84
CA LEU A 17 1.89 -31.22 -7.80
C LEU A 17 2.15 -31.81 -9.19
N LEU A 18 1.17 -32.54 -9.70
CA LEU A 18 1.10 -32.99 -11.10
C LEU A 18 0.97 -31.75 -11.99
N ALA A 19 2.03 -31.44 -12.73
CA ALA A 19 2.02 -30.42 -13.76
C ALA A 19 1.26 -30.93 -14.98
N THR A 20 0.06 -30.40 -15.24
CA THR A 20 -0.53 -30.47 -16.57
C THR A 20 0.06 -29.36 -17.43
N SER A 21 0.82 -29.76 -18.44
CA SER A 21 1.40 -28.88 -19.44
C SER A 21 0.29 -28.24 -20.29
N ALA A 22 -0.04 -26.98 -20.01
CA ALA A 22 -0.74 -26.15 -20.98
C ALA A 22 0.29 -25.61 -21.98
N SER A 23 0.12 -25.94 -23.24
CA SER A 23 0.94 -25.46 -24.36
C SER A 23 0.84 -23.94 -24.44
N ALA A 24 1.95 -23.26 -24.16
CA ALA A 24 2.09 -21.83 -24.39
C ALA A 24 2.11 -21.56 -25.91
N THR A 25 1.17 -20.79 -26.39
CA THR A 25 1.20 -20.19 -27.72
C THR A 25 2.34 -19.15 -27.73
N PRO A 26 3.21 -19.12 -28.75
CA PRO A 26 4.30 -18.16 -28.79
C PRO A 26 3.76 -16.74 -28.94
N ILE A 27 4.10 -15.87 -28.01
CA ILE A 27 3.84 -14.43 -28.09
C ILE A 27 4.81 -13.87 -29.13
N LEU A 28 4.25 -13.29 -30.20
CA LEU A 28 4.96 -12.61 -31.25
C LEU A 28 5.77 -11.45 -30.65
N SER A 29 7.10 -11.56 -30.72
CA SER A 29 8.03 -10.44 -30.56
C SER A 29 7.93 -9.56 -31.80
N GLY A 30 7.09 -8.55 -31.75
CA GLY A 30 6.97 -7.49 -32.74
C GLY A 30 6.55 -6.23 -32.02
N ASN A 31 7.12 -5.08 -32.41
CA ASN A 31 6.61 -3.77 -32.06
C ASN A 31 5.11 -3.76 -32.40
N LEU A 32 4.27 -4.06 -31.40
CA LEU A 32 2.85 -3.86 -31.50
C LEU A 32 2.64 -2.35 -31.58
N ASP A 33 2.28 -1.88 -32.76
CA ASP A 33 1.60 -0.62 -32.97
C ASP A 33 0.30 -0.73 -32.16
N VAL A 34 0.33 -0.25 -30.93
CA VAL A 34 -0.78 -0.32 -29.97
C VAL A 34 -1.73 0.82 -30.33
N GLY A 35 -2.31 0.74 -31.52
CA GLY A 35 -3.56 1.39 -31.83
C GLY A 35 -4.58 0.87 -30.83
N SER A 36 -5.26 1.79 -30.15
CA SER A 36 -6.30 1.52 -29.16
C SER A 36 -6.98 0.17 -29.36
N LEU A 37 -6.72 -0.79 -28.45
CA LEU A 37 -7.53 -2.01 -28.36
C LEU A 37 -8.96 -1.55 -28.04
N HIS A 38 -9.77 -1.37 -29.06
CA HIS A 38 -11.20 -1.23 -28.90
C HIS A 38 -11.73 -2.64 -28.69
N VAL A 39 -12.39 -2.87 -27.56
CA VAL A 39 -13.26 -4.03 -27.43
C VAL A 39 -14.35 -3.84 -28.48
N ASP A 40 -14.19 -4.51 -29.63
CA ASP A 40 -15.23 -4.57 -30.66
C ASP A 40 -16.40 -5.36 -30.08
N VAL A 41 -17.30 -4.62 -29.43
CA VAL A 41 -18.50 -5.16 -28.82
C VAL A 41 -19.50 -5.42 -29.95
N ASN A 42 -19.21 -6.43 -30.78
CA ASN A 42 -20.14 -6.98 -31.75
C ASN A 42 -21.25 -7.75 -31.00
N LEU A 43 -22.10 -6.99 -30.29
CA LEU A 43 -23.17 -7.55 -29.49
C LEU A 43 -24.48 -7.56 -30.26
N ASN A 44 -25.13 -8.70 -30.21
CA ASN A 44 -26.54 -8.89 -30.58
C ASN A 44 -27.46 -8.37 -29.44
N VAL A 45 -27.13 -7.21 -28.86
CA VAL A 45 -27.83 -6.56 -27.74
C VAL A 45 -28.49 -5.27 -28.17
N SER A 46 -29.47 -4.80 -27.42
CA SER A 46 -30.16 -3.54 -27.67
C SER A 46 -29.15 -2.37 -27.69
N SER A 47 -29.44 -1.33 -28.49
CA SER A 47 -28.59 -0.13 -28.59
C SER A 47 -28.37 0.53 -27.24
N THR A 48 -29.36 0.45 -26.35
CA THR A 48 -29.28 0.99 -24.98
C THR A 48 -28.26 0.26 -24.15
N LEU A 49 -28.24 -1.07 -24.13
CA LEU A 49 -27.24 -1.87 -23.41
C LEU A 49 -25.85 -1.69 -24.01
N LYS A 50 -25.73 -1.63 -25.32
CA LYS A 50 -24.45 -1.39 -26.01
C LYS A 50 -23.79 -0.09 -25.57
N SER A 51 -24.58 0.98 -25.34
CA SER A 51 -24.05 2.27 -24.90
C SER A 51 -23.39 2.22 -23.52
N LEU A 52 -23.79 1.28 -22.64
CA LEU A 52 -23.20 1.14 -21.29
C LEU A 52 -21.74 0.68 -21.32
N PHE A 53 -21.32 0.00 -22.38
CA PHE A 53 -19.98 -0.57 -22.53
C PHE A 53 -19.10 0.20 -23.51
N SER A 54 -19.64 1.23 -24.16
CA SER A 54 -18.92 2.02 -25.15
C SER A 54 -17.84 2.90 -24.50
N PRO A 55 -16.67 3.06 -25.14
CA PRO A 55 -15.69 4.05 -24.74
C PRO A 55 -16.29 5.46 -24.73
N ALA A 56 -15.62 6.40 -24.07
CA ALA A 56 -16.06 7.77 -24.08
C ALA A 56 -16.07 8.32 -25.50
N SER A 57 -17.24 8.77 -25.96
CA SER A 57 -17.33 9.64 -27.12
C SER A 57 -16.96 11.08 -26.70
N SER A 58 -16.62 11.96 -27.64
CA SER A 58 -16.26 13.36 -27.40
C SER A 58 -17.32 14.20 -26.66
N ALA A 59 -18.52 13.66 -26.48
CA ALA A 59 -19.57 14.21 -25.62
C ALA A 59 -19.55 13.47 -24.27
N ALA A 60 -19.12 14.15 -23.21
CA ALA A 60 -19.23 13.60 -21.85
C ALA A 60 -20.71 13.26 -21.55
N PRO A 61 -20.99 12.05 -21.05
CA PRO A 61 -22.36 11.74 -20.65
C PRO A 61 -22.79 12.70 -19.53
N ASN A 62 -24.03 13.13 -19.58
CA ASN A 62 -24.65 14.09 -18.65
C ASN A 62 -24.88 13.50 -17.23
N VAL A 63 -24.07 12.48 -16.83
CA VAL A 63 -24.14 11.83 -15.51
C VAL A 63 -23.60 12.75 -14.39
N THR A 64 -23.01 13.89 -14.74
CA THR A 64 -22.43 14.87 -13.81
C THR A 64 -23.46 15.65 -12.98
N ALA A 65 -24.75 15.53 -13.23
CA ALA A 65 -25.78 16.28 -12.52
C ALA A 65 -26.19 15.71 -11.15
N SER A 66 -25.82 14.45 -10.84
CA SER A 66 -26.14 13.84 -9.55
C SER A 66 -25.16 14.29 -8.47
N ARG A 67 -25.68 14.65 -7.29
CA ARG A 67 -24.87 14.97 -6.12
C ARG A 67 -24.01 13.79 -5.68
N CYS A 68 -24.53 12.58 -5.75
CA CYS A 68 -23.84 11.36 -5.33
C CYS A 68 -23.65 10.40 -6.50
N LYS A 69 -22.69 9.49 -6.40
CA LYS A 69 -22.59 8.31 -7.27
C LYS A 69 -23.88 7.48 -7.15
N VAL A 70 -24.12 6.62 -8.12
CA VAL A 70 -25.33 5.78 -8.18
C VAL A 70 -25.18 4.54 -7.30
N TYR A 71 -26.21 4.25 -6.51
CA TYR A 71 -26.23 3.16 -5.53
C TYR A 71 -27.46 2.26 -5.68
N PRO A 72 -27.46 1.03 -5.14
CA PRO A 72 -28.66 0.18 -5.08
C PRO A 72 -29.85 0.93 -4.49
N GLY A 73 -31.00 0.83 -5.15
CA GLY A 73 -32.23 1.53 -4.78
C GLY A 73 -32.41 2.91 -5.42
N ASP A 74 -31.37 3.49 -6.01
CA ASP A 74 -31.51 4.72 -6.81
C ASP A 74 -32.14 4.37 -8.17
N ALA A 75 -32.99 5.27 -8.70
CA ALA A 75 -33.68 5.03 -9.99
C ALA A 75 -32.72 4.83 -11.18
N ALA A 76 -31.50 5.35 -11.09
CA ALA A 76 -30.45 5.20 -12.10
C ALA A 76 -29.57 3.93 -11.87
N TRP A 77 -29.89 3.11 -10.87
CA TRP A 77 -29.13 1.87 -10.66
C TRP A 77 -29.30 0.92 -11.87
N PRO A 78 -28.21 0.37 -12.41
CA PRO A 78 -28.29 -0.53 -13.56
C PRO A 78 -29.22 -1.73 -13.31
N SER A 79 -29.97 -2.12 -14.32
CA SER A 79 -30.83 -3.30 -14.25
C SER A 79 -30.03 -4.58 -14.11
N ASP A 80 -30.66 -5.64 -13.61
CA ASP A 80 -30.05 -6.98 -13.51
C ASP A 80 -29.59 -7.49 -14.89
N GLU A 81 -30.29 -7.10 -15.97
CA GLU A 81 -29.89 -7.41 -17.35
C GLU A 81 -28.56 -6.72 -17.70
N ALA A 82 -28.35 -5.46 -17.29
CA ALA A 82 -27.11 -4.74 -17.53
C ALA A 82 -25.91 -5.38 -16.80
N TRP A 83 -26.11 -5.80 -15.55
CA TRP A 83 -25.10 -6.53 -14.78
C TRP A 83 -24.81 -7.92 -15.37
N SER A 84 -25.84 -8.64 -15.80
CA SER A 84 -25.71 -9.93 -16.48
C SER A 84 -24.92 -9.78 -17.78
N GLN A 85 -25.19 -8.73 -18.56
CA GLN A 85 -24.46 -8.45 -19.79
C GLN A 85 -22.97 -8.12 -19.51
N LEU A 86 -22.68 -7.36 -18.45
CA LEU A 86 -21.28 -7.12 -18.03
C LEU A 86 -20.57 -8.43 -17.69
N ASN A 87 -21.26 -9.33 -17.00
CA ASN A 87 -20.72 -10.66 -16.68
C ASN A 87 -20.46 -11.50 -17.94
N GLU A 88 -21.40 -11.53 -18.87
CA GLU A 88 -21.27 -12.27 -20.13
C GLU A 88 -20.09 -11.74 -20.97
N LEU A 89 -20.00 -10.42 -21.16
CA LEU A 89 -18.93 -9.76 -21.92
C LEU A 89 -17.54 -9.99 -21.31
N SER A 90 -17.47 -10.08 -19.98
CA SER A 90 -16.22 -10.40 -19.28
C SER A 90 -15.89 -11.89 -19.26
N GLY A 91 -16.71 -12.76 -19.89
CA GLY A 91 -16.52 -14.21 -19.85
C GLY A 91 -16.73 -14.81 -18.46
N GLY A 92 -17.72 -14.30 -17.72
CA GLY A 92 -18.07 -14.79 -16.38
C GLY A 92 -17.14 -14.30 -15.27
N ARG A 93 -16.50 -13.14 -15.45
CA ARG A 93 -15.53 -12.60 -14.50
C ARG A 93 -16.12 -11.63 -13.46
N LEU A 94 -17.43 -11.36 -13.52
CA LEU A 94 -18.09 -10.51 -12.54
C LEU A 94 -18.54 -11.34 -11.33
N ILE A 95 -17.96 -11.08 -10.18
CA ILE A 95 -18.39 -11.63 -8.89
C ILE A 95 -19.47 -10.71 -8.34
N ALA A 96 -20.68 -11.23 -8.15
CA ALA A 96 -21.81 -10.51 -7.58
C ALA A 96 -21.98 -10.86 -6.10
N ASP A 97 -22.34 -9.87 -5.29
CA ASP A 97 -22.67 -10.03 -3.86
C ASP A 97 -21.62 -10.83 -3.07
N ALA A 98 -20.33 -10.56 -3.32
CA ALA A 98 -19.27 -11.21 -2.57
C ALA A 98 -19.49 -11.02 -1.06
N THR A 99 -19.42 -12.13 -0.31
CA THR A 99 -19.69 -12.16 1.11
C THR A 99 -18.40 -11.91 1.90
N PRO A 100 -18.39 -11.04 2.91
CA PRO A 100 -17.22 -10.84 3.78
C PRO A 100 -16.77 -12.17 4.40
N LYS A 101 -15.47 -12.39 4.48
CA LYS A 101 -14.88 -13.65 4.96
C LYS A 101 -15.38 -14.07 6.34
N ALA A 102 -15.55 -13.12 7.27
CA ALA A 102 -16.03 -13.39 8.62
C ALA A 102 -17.56 -13.61 8.72
N ALA A 103 -18.31 -13.49 7.61
CA ALA A 103 -19.76 -13.78 7.63
C ALA A 103 -20.07 -15.21 8.09
N VAL A 104 -19.15 -16.15 7.88
CA VAL A 104 -19.27 -17.52 8.41
C VAL A 104 -19.37 -17.59 9.94
N CYS A 105 -19.04 -16.51 10.66
CA CYS A 105 -19.15 -16.42 12.11
C CYS A 105 -20.53 -15.96 12.63
N TYR A 106 -21.42 -15.55 11.72
CA TYR A 106 -22.70 -14.93 12.09
C TYR A 106 -23.86 -15.83 11.73
N PRO A 107 -24.67 -16.30 12.72
CA PRO A 107 -25.77 -17.26 12.47
C PRO A 107 -26.86 -16.74 11.54
N ASP A 108 -27.01 -15.42 11.40
CA ASP A 108 -27.97 -14.75 10.52
C ASP A 108 -27.47 -14.56 9.09
N GLN A 109 -26.22 -14.95 8.80
CA GLN A 109 -25.61 -14.78 7.49
C GLN A 109 -25.67 -16.08 6.65
N PRO A 110 -25.85 -15.97 5.33
CA PRO A 110 -25.70 -17.11 4.43
C PRO A 110 -24.28 -17.70 4.55
N GLY A 111 -24.20 -19.02 4.68
CA GLY A 111 -22.90 -19.69 4.80
C GLY A 111 -22.34 -19.74 6.22
N TYR A 112 -23.14 -19.45 7.25
CA TYR A 112 -22.74 -19.64 8.65
C TYR A 112 -22.10 -21.00 8.89
N ASN A 113 -20.93 -21.01 9.51
CA ASN A 113 -20.18 -22.22 9.84
C ASN A 113 -19.38 -22.03 11.14
N ALA A 114 -19.90 -22.53 12.24
CA ALA A 114 -19.30 -22.40 13.55
C ALA A 114 -17.90 -23.03 13.63
N THR A 115 -17.65 -24.13 12.93
CA THR A 115 -16.35 -24.82 12.92
C THR A 115 -15.29 -23.96 12.21
N THR A 116 -15.62 -23.40 11.05
CA THR A 116 -14.73 -22.49 10.33
C THR A 116 -14.47 -21.23 11.16
N CYS A 117 -15.50 -20.65 11.78
CA CYS A 117 -15.34 -19.51 12.66
C CYS A 117 -14.41 -19.80 13.86
N ALA A 118 -14.58 -20.95 14.50
CA ALA A 118 -13.73 -21.38 15.62
C ALA A 118 -12.26 -21.59 15.24
N SER A 119 -11.96 -21.84 13.95
CA SER A 119 -10.58 -21.92 13.45
C SER A 119 -9.90 -20.55 13.31
N TYR A 120 -10.65 -19.45 13.32
CA TYR A 120 -10.12 -18.10 13.28
C TYR A 120 -9.56 -17.73 14.65
N THR A 121 -8.25 -17.82 14.81
CA THR A 121 -7.52 -17.26 15.96
C THR A 121 -7.01 -15.87 15.60
N THR A 122 -6.70 -15.06 16.59
CA THR A 122 -6.13 -13.71 16.35
C THR A 122 -4.87 -13.78 15.48
N VAL A 123 -4.00 -14.77 15.70
CA VAL A 123 -2.77 -14.93 14.93
C VAL A 123 -3.07 -15.28 13.47
N GLU A 124 -3.98 -16.24 13.22
CA GLU A 124 -4.33 -16.65 11.86
C GLU A 124 -5.08 -15.53 11.13
N TRP A 125 -6.06 -14.91 11.78
CA TRP A 125 -6.83 -13.81 11.20
C TRP A 125 -5.95 -12.62 10.81
N GLN A 126 -4.89 -12.34 11.57
CA GLN A 126 -3.99 -11.23 11.30
C GLN A 126 -2.90 -11.53 10.25
N LYS A 127 -2.84 -12.72 9.68
CA LYS A 127 -1.92 -13.01 8.57
C LYS A 127 -2.45 -12.44 7.26
N SER A 128 -1.65 -11.62 6.58
CA SER A 128 -2.02 -11.03 5.29
C SER A 128 -2.31 -12.08 4.20
N TYR A 129 -1.65 -13.22 4.24
CA TYR A 129 -1.91 -14.36 3.36
C TYR A 129 -3.35 -14.89 3.41
N MET A 130 -4.01 -14.75 4.55
CA MET A 130 -5.41 -15.18 4.69
C MET A 130 -6.39 -14.33 3.86
N HIS A 131 -6.02 -13.09 3.57
CA HIS A 131 -6.90 -12.08 2.97
C HIS A 131 -6.51 -11.70 1.53
N MET A 132 -5.27 -11.93 1.10
CA MET A 132 -4.75 -11.42 -0.17
C MET A 132 -5.51 -11.92 -1.41
N HIS A 133 -6.09 -13.11 -1.34
CA HIS A 133 -6.87 -13.71 -2.44
C HIS A 133 -8.37 -13.46 -2.32
N ASP A 134 -8.80 -12.67 -1.35
CA ASP A 134 -10.20 -12.32 -1.18
C ASP A 134 -10.57 -11.14 -2.10
N PRO A 135 -11.68 -11.21 -2.85
CA PRO A 135 -12.03 -10.19 -3.82
C PRO A 135 -12.42 -8.84 -3.21
N ILE A 136 -12.88 -8.81 -1.95
CA ILE A 136 -13.41 -7.60 -1.31
C ILE A 136 -12.63 -7.15 -0.07
N GLU A 137 -11.88 -8.05 0.58
CA GLU A 137 -11.19 -7.75 1.84
C GLU A 137 -10.23 -6.57 1.71
N MET A 138 -10.33 -5.65 2.66
CA MET A 138 -9.33 -4.61 2.94
C MET A 138 -8.57 -5.00 4.18
N LEU A 139 -7.25 -4.79 4.21
CA LEU A 139 -6.43 -5.18 5.36
C LEU A 139 -6.57 -4.22 6.56
N SER A 140 -7.30 -3.09 6.37
CA SER A 140 -7.66 -2.14 7.43
C SER A 140 -9.18 -2.15 7.69
N PRO A 141 -9.69 -2.92 8.68
CA PRO A 141 -11.11 -2.95 9.01
C PRO A 141 -11.68 -1.60 9.45
N VAL A 142 -10.84 -0.73 10.00
CA VAL A 142 -11.23 0.64 10.40
C VAL A 142 -11.72 1.45 9.19
N ALA A 143 -11.06 1.28 8.05
CA ALA A 143 -11.46 1.94 6.82
C ALA A 143 -12.72 1.33 6.19
N GLN A 144 -13.02 0.07 6.48
CA GLN A 144 -14.20 -0.64 6.01
C GLN A 144 -15.47 -0.33 6.84
N GLY A 145 -15.29 0.17 8.09
CA GLY A 145 -16.40 0.46 9.01
C GLY A 145 -16.51 -0.52 10.16
N MET A 146 -15.49 -1.35 10.41
CA MET A 146 -15.39 -2.28 11.55
C MET A 146 -16.56 -3.25 11.69
N THR A 147 -17.26 -3.55 10.60
CA THR A 147 -18.36 -4.52 10.57
C THR A 147 -17.89 -5.86 10.00
N CYS A 148 -18.59 -6.94 10.36
CA CYS A 148 -18.28 -8.29 9.87
C CYS A 148 -16.83 -8.73 10.13
N THR A 149 -16.32 -8.48 11.34
CA THR A 149 -15.08 -9.07 11.85
C THR A 149 -15.44 -10.28 12.73
N PRO A 150 -14.53 -11.26 12.94
CA PRO A 150 -14.85 -12.42 13.77
C PRO A 150 -15.24 -12.02 15.22
N PRO A 151 -16.48 -12.29 15.67
CA PRO A 151 -16.97 -11.82 16.97
C PRO A 151 -16.27 -12.48 18.16
N ASN A 152 -15.69 -13.68 17.96
CA ASN A 152 -14.89 -14.37 18.97
C ASN A 152 -13.49 -13.75 19.18
N LEU A 153 -13.03 -12.89 18.25
CA LEU A 153 -11.73 -12.23 18.32
C LEU A 153 -11.87 -10.73 18.59
N PHE A 154 -12.92 -10.14 18.08
CA PHE A 154 -13.17 -8.70 18.12
C PHE A 154 -14.65 -8.48 18.43
N ASP A 155 -14.97 -7.56 19.32
CA ASP A 155 -16.35 -7.22 19.69
C ASP A 155 -17.03 -6.50 18.50
N SER A 156 -17.51 -7.30 17.55
CA SER A 156 -18.09 -6.79 16.29
C SER A 156 -19.58 -6.51 16.44
N HIS A 157 -20.03 -5.38 15.92
CA HIS A 157 -21.42 -4.92 15.96
C HIS A 157 -22.32 -5.55 14.87
N GLY A 158 -22.09 -6.80 14.51
CA GLY A 158 -22.83 -7.53 13.47
C GLY A 158 -22.08 -7.64 12.15
N CYS A 159 -22.71 -8.28 11.17
CA CYS A 159 -22.13 -8.51 9.86
C CYS A 159 -22.95 -7.81 8.79
N THR A 160 -22.42 -6.72 8.27
CA THR A 160 -22.96 -6.02 7.11
C THR A 160 -21.90 -5.88 6.03
N ARG A 161 -22.28 -5.44 4.84
CA ARG A 161 -21.30 -5.17 3.77
C ARG A 161 -20.33 -4.05 4.14
N GLY A 162 -20.75 -3.09 4.95
CA GLY A 162 -19.90 -1.95 5.30
C GLY A 162 -19.37 -1.21 4.07
N GLY A 163 -18.09 -0.89 4.07
CA GLY A 163 -17.37 -0.28 2.96
C GLY A 163 -16.93 -1.24 1.85
N PHE A 164 -17.42 -2.47 1.81
CA PHE A 164 -17.08 -3.41 0.75
C PHE A 164 -17.90 -3.16 -0.53
N PRO A 165 -17.34 -3.49 -1.72
CA PRO A 165 -18.06 -3.40 -2.99
C PRO A 165 -19.18 -4.45 -3.11
N LYS A 166 -20.18 -4.16 -3.94
CA LYS A 166 -21.25 -5.10 -4.27
C LYS A 166 -20.87 -6.02 -5.43
N TYR A 167 -20.17 -5.48 -6.41
CA TYR A 167 -19.70 -6.22 -7.58
C TYR A 167 -18.18 -6.10 -7.71
N VAL A 168 -17.55 -7.21 -8.14
CA VAL A 168 -16.11 -7.25 -8.36
C VAL A 168 -15.82 -7.79 -9.75
N MET A 169 -15.20 -7.01 -10.60
CA MET A 169 -14.61 -7.46 -11.86
C MET A 169 -13.27 -8.13 -11.55
N ASN A 170 -13.22 -9.45 -11.58
CA ASN A 170 -11.99 -10.23 -11.46
C ASN A 170 -11.17 -10.11 -12.75
N ALA A 171 -10.40 -9.02 -12.84
CA ALA A 171 -9.67 -8.66 -14.04
C ALA A 171 -8.40 -9.50 -14.18
N THR A 172 -8.27 -10.22 -15.29
CA THR A 172 -7.08 -11.01 -15.66
C THR A 172 -6.44 -10.51 -16.96
N LYS A 173 -7.06 -9.54 -17.63
CA LYS A 173 -6.57 -8.90 -18.86
C LYS A 173 -7.15 -7.48 -19.00
N PRO A 174 -6.54 -6.61 -19.81
CA PRO A 174 -6.95 -5.21 -19.95
C PRO A 174 -8.40 -5.01 -20.37
N GLU A 175 -8.96 -5.90 -21.20
CA GLU A 175 -10.35 -5.78 -21.68
C GLU A 175 -11.38 -5.89 -20.55
N HIS A 176 -11.11 -6.67 -19.50
CA HIS A 176 -11.98 -6.72 -18.32
C HIS A 176 -12.00 -5.38 -17.59
N VAL A 177 -10.84 -4.69 -17.53
CA VAL A 177 -10.72 -3.36 -16.95
C VAL A 177 -11.46 -2.33 -17.80
N GLN A 178 -11.33 -2.38 -19.14
CA GLN A 178 -12.04 -1.49 -20.07
C GLN A 178 -13.56 -1.60 -19.92
N LEU A 179 -14.08 -2.84 -19.85
CA LEU A 179 -15.52 -3.09 -19.64
C LEU A 179 -16.02 -2.47 -18.33
N ALA A 180 -15.30 -2.68 -17.22
CA ALA A 180 -15.69 -2.15 -15.92
C ALA A 180 -15.60 -0.63 -15.86
N VAL A 181 -14.55 -0.03 -16.43
CA VAL A 181 -14.36 1.43 -16.53
C VAL A 181 -15.49 2.06 -17.35
N ASN A 182 -15.76 1.53 -18.53
CA ASN A 182 -16.83 2.03 -19.41
C ASN A 182 -18.19 1.91 -18.73
N PHE A 183 -18.50 0.75 -18.16
CA PHE A 183 -19.75 0.52 -17.44
C PHE A 183 -19.94 1.53 -16.29
N ALA A 184 -18.96 1.66 -15.41
CA ALA A 184 -19.05 2.58 -14.27
C ALA A 184 -19.17 4.05 -14.70
N ARG A 185 -18.42 4.49 -15.75
CA ARG A 185 -18.53 5.83 -16.30
C ARG A 185 -19.92 6.10 -16.87
N ASN A 186 -20.45 5.16 -17.65
CA ASN A 186 -21.70 5.36 -18.39
C ASN A 186 -22.95 5.20 -17.51
N THR A 187 -22.84 4.50 -16.37
CA THR A 187 -23.94 4.31 -15.40
C THR A 187 -23.86 5.24 -14.18
N GLY A 188 -22.71 5.85 -13.92
CA GLY A 188 -22.49 6.65 -12.71
C GLY A 188 -22.30 5.82 -11.42
N VAL A 189 -22.22 4.50 -11.48
CA VAL A 189 -21.92 3.61 -10.35
C VAL A 189 -20.55 3.96 -9.80
N ARG A 190 -20.40 3.93 -8.46
CA ARG A 190 -19.10 4.12 -7.82
C ARG A 190 -18.10 3.06 -8.29
N LEU A 191 -16.94 3.49 -8.77
CA LEU A 191 -15.83 2.62 -9.17
C LEU A 191 -14.73 2.68 -8.12
N ILE A 192 -14.16 1.51 -7.79
CA ILE A 192 -12.93 1.39 -6.99
C ILE A 192 -11.96 0.43 -7.68
N VAL A 193 -10.69 0.52 -7.33
CA VAL A 193 -9.65 -0.39 -7.81
C VAL A 193 -8.97 -1.05 -6.62
N LYS A 194 -8.91 -2.37 -6.62
CA LYS A 194 -8.26 -3.18 -5.58
C LYS A 194 -7.21 -4.10 -6.19
N ASN A 195 -6.06 -4.18 -5.56
CA ASN A 195 -5.07 -5.23 -5.80
C ASN A 195 -5.12 -6.26 -4.66
N THR A 196 -4.27 -6.13 -3.64
CA THR A 196 -4.27 -6.98 -2.43
C THR A 196 -4.98 -6.35 -1.24
N GLY A 197 -5.25 -5.05 -1.27
CA GLY A 197 -5.97 -4.33 -0.21
C GLY A 197 -5.09 -3.85 0.94
N HIS A 198 -3.78 -3.74 0.74
CA HIS A 198 -2.81 -3.33 1.78
C HIS A 198 -2.88 -1.86 2.20
N ASP A 199 -3.60 -1.00 1.50
CA ASP A 199 -3.66 0.42 1.85
C ASP A 199 -4.30 0.67 3.23
N PHE A 200 -3.76 1.63 3.98
CA PHE A 200 -4.22 1.94 5.34
C PHE A 200 -5.45 2.85 5.38
N LEU A 201 -5.72 3.57 4.30
CA LEU A 201 -6.70 4.66 4.27
C LEU A 201 -8.08 4.23 3.76
N GLY A 202 -8.20 3.02 3.16
CA GLY A 202 -9.44 2.51 2.59
C GLY A 202 -9.62 2.80 1.10
N LYS A 203 -8.54 3.11 0.37
CA LYS A 203 -8.58 3.43 -1.07
C LYS A 203 -9.06 2.26 -1.94
N SER A 204 -8.89 1.03 -1.45
CA SER A 204 -9.33 -0.21 -2.10
C SER A 204 -10.75 -0.64 -1.75
N GLY A 205 -11.50 0.19 -1.01
CA GLY A 205 -12.88 -0.07 -0.60
C GLY A 205 -13.86 0.99 -1.09
N GLY A 206 -15.15 0.66 -0.99
CA GLY A 206 -16.23 1.58 -1.30
C GLY A 206 -17.58 0.86 -1.21
N LYS A 207 -18.45 1.37 -0.33
CA LYS A 207 -19.80 0.81 -0.13
C LYS A 207 -20.51 0.62 -1.45
N ASP A 208 -20.99 -0.61 -1.67
CA ASP A 208 -21.81 -1.02 -2.82
C ASP A 208 -21.22 -0.65 -4.21
N ALA A 209 -19.91 -0.42 -4.31
CA ALA A 209 -19.22 -0.07 -5.54
C ALA A 209 -19.10 -1.24 -6.53
N LEU A 210 -18.72 -0.94 -7.77
CA LEU A 210 -18.06 -1.87 -8.68
C LEU A 210 -16.54 -1.79 -8.43
N SER A 211 -15.92 -2.90 -8.06
CA SER A 211 -14.48 -3.02 -7.86
C SER A 211 -13.81 -3.62 -9.09
N ILE A 212 -12.72 -3.04 -9.55
CA ILE A 212 -11.78 -3.68 -10.47
C ILE A 212 -10.70 -4.35 -9.62
N TRP A 213 -10.65 -5.67 -9.63
CA TRP A 213 -9.70 -6.45 -8.87
C TRP A 213 -8.57 -6.94 -9.77
N THR A 214 -7.42 -6.27 -9.70
CA THR A 214 -6.26 -6.50 -10.57
C THR A 214 -5.32 -7.61 -10.09
N HIS A 215 -5.61 -8.20 -8.94
CA HIS A 215 -4.75 -9.18 -8.24
C HIS A 215 -4.30 -10.35 -9.12
N TRP A 216 -5.14 -10.79 -10.06
CA TRP A 216 -4.84 -11.94 -10.91
C TRP A 216 -4.17 -11.61 -12.25
N MET A 217 -3.73 -10.38 -12.43
CA MET A 217 -2.79 -10.00 -13.50
C MET A 217 -1.36 -10.35 -13.05
N LYS A 218 -0.92 -11.61 -13.30
CA LYS A 218 0.27 -12.22 -12.66
C LYS A 218 1.44 -12.46 -13.61
N ASP A 219 1.37 -12.01 -14.86
CA ASP A 219 2.43 -12.22 -15.83
C ASP A 219 3.73 -11.56 -15.35
N ILE A 220 4.86 -12.26 -15.50
CA ILE A 220 6.21 -11.76 -15.23
C ILE A 220 7.09 -12.11 -16.42
N GLU A 221 7.57 -11.11 -17.14
CA GLU A 221 8.45 -11.23 -18.30
C GLU A 221 9.80 -10.56 -18.00
N TYR A 222 10.89 -11.31 -18.13
CA TYR A 222 12.25 -10.77 -18.05
C TYR A 222 12.70 -10.28 -19.43
N ILE A 223 13.09 -9.02 -19.51
CA ILE A 223 13.62 -8.36 -20.71
C ILE A 223 15.12 -8.13 -20.48
N GLU A 224 15.96 -8.85 -21.19
CA GLU A 224 17.42 -8.77 -20.99
C GLU A 224 18.00 -7.42 -21.41
N ASN A 225 17.49 -6.85 -22.49
CA ASN A 225 17.98 -5.60 -23.10
C ASN A 225 16.80 -4.66 -23.35
N TYR A 226 16.42 -3.89 -22.34
CA TYR A 226 15.45 -2.82 -22.47
C TYR A 226 16.19 -1.51 -22.72
N GLU A 227 15.70 -0.70 -23.66
CA GLU A 227 16.28 0.60 -23.98
C GLU A 227 15.25 1.71 -23.91
N ASP A 228 15.58 2.78 -23.19
CA ASP A 228 14.87 4.05 -23.19
C ASP A 228 15.89 5.19 -23.18
N SER A 229 16.19 5.71 -24.36
CA SER A 229 17.18 6.77 -24.54
C SER A 229 16.80 8.08 -23.85
N LYS A 230 15.49 8.36 -23.69
CA LYS A 230 15.01 9.57 -23.03
C LYS A 230 15.16 9.51 -21.50
N LEU A 231 15.01 8.31 -20.91
CA LEU A 231 15.32 8.08 -19.50
C LEU A 231 16.82 7.79 -19.28
N GLY A 232 17.62 7.67 -20.35
CA GLY A 232 19.03 7.28 -20.25
C GLY A 232 19.22 5.88 -19.71
N TYR A 233 18.27 4.97 -19.95
CA TYR A 233 18.32 3.60 -19.46
C TYR A 233 18.60 2.61 -20.60
N SER A 234 19.61 1.77 -20.40
CA SER A 234 19.90 0.59 -21.21
C SER A 234 20.31 -0.54 -20.26
N GLY A 235 19.55 -1.64 -20.24
CA GLY A 235 19.80 -2.75 -19.34
C GLY A 235 18.59 -3.66 -19.14
N PRO A 236 18.68 -4.62 -18.20
CA PRO A 236 17.62 -5.58 -17.96
C PRO A 236 16.40 -4.94 -17.24
N ALA A 237 15.22 -5.45 -17.56
CA ALA A 237 13.95 -5.02 -16.99
C ALA A 237 13.03 -6.21 -16.72
N PHE A 238 11.99 -5.98 -15.93
CA PHE A 238 10.86 -6.89 -15.80
C PHE A 238 9.58 -6.17 -16.19
N LYS A 239 8.82 -6.73 -17.13
CA LYS A 239 7.43 -6.35 -17.39
C LYS A 239 6.52 -7.26 -16.56
N ASN A 240 5.69 -6.63 -15.74
CA ASN A 240 4.89 -7.36 -14.76
C ASN A 240 3.43 -6.95 -14.86
N GLY A 241 2.52 -7.90 -14.75
CA GLY A 241 1.11 -7.63 -14.52
C GLY A 241 0.90 -6.87 -13.21
N ALA A 242 -0.09 -5.99 -13.17
CA ALA A 242 -0.33 -5.11 -12.01
C ALA A 242 -0.63 -5.86 -10.70
N GLY A 243 -1.04 -7.14 -10.77
CA GLY A 243 -1.32 -8.01 -9.63
C GLY A 243 -0.10 -8.69 -9.00
N VAL A 244 1.08 -8.54 -9.59
CA VAL A 244 2.30 -9.18 -9.10
C VAL A 244 2.68 -8.63 -7.71
N GLN A 245 2.95 -9.54 -6.78
CA GLN A 245 3.29 -9.26 -5.38
C GLN A 245 4.79 -9.33 -5.14
N ALA A 246 5.24 -8.81 -3.99
CA ALA A 246 6.66 -8.74 -3.65
C ALA A 246 7.34 -10.11 -3.71
N PHE A 247 6.74 -11.13 -3.07
CA PHE A 247 7.34 -12.47 -3.05
C PHE A 247 7.48 -13.11 -4.44
N GLU A 248 6.57 -12.77 -5.38
CA GLU A 248 6.58 -13.30 -6.75
C GLU A 248 7.72 -12.67 -7.57
N ILE A 249 7.81 -11.34 -7.58
CA ILE A 249 8.82 -10.64 -8.38
C ILE A 249 10.23 -10.81 -7.79
N TYR A 250 10.39 -10.85 -6.46
CA TYR A 250 11.70 -11.04 -5.86
C TYR A 250 12.27 -12.44 -6.16
N LYS A 251 11.42 -13.48 -6.15
CA LYS A 251 11.83 -14.80 -6.58
C LYS A 251 12.24 -14.83 -8.06
N ALA A 252 11.43 -14.22 -8.94
CA ALA A 252 11.72 -14.16 -10.38
C ALA A 252 13.01 -13.36 -10.67
N ALA A 253 13.25 -12.27 -9.96
CA ALA A 253 14.45 -11.47 -10.09
C ALA A 253 15.69 -12.23 -9.61
N HIS A 254 15.60 -12.87 -8.43
CA HIS A 254 16.68 -13.70 -7.89
C HIS A 254 17.10 -14.82 -8.87
N ASP A 255 16.15 -15.49 -9.52
CA ASP A 255 16.42 -16.55 -10.50
C ASP A 255 17.19 -16.04 -11.75
N LYS A 256 17.26 -14.72 -11.93
CA LYS A 256 18.03 -14.05 -12.98
C LYS A 256 19.30 -13.35 -12.45
N GLY A 257 19.65 -13.52 -11.18
CA GLY A 257 20.75 -12.81 -10.54
C GLY A 257 20.51 -11.30 -10.48
N ARG A 258 19.25 -10.91 -10.24
CA ARG A 258 18.80 -9.51 -10.23
C ARG A 258 18.01 -9.19 -8.98
N VAL A 259 17.82 -7.88 -8.74
CA VAL A 259 16.87 -7.34 -7.76
C VAL A 259 15.97 -6.30 -8.42
N VAL A 260 14.78 -6.15 -7.85
CA VAL A 260 13.78 -5.15 -8.23
C VAL A 260 13.39 -4.37 -6.98
N VAL A 261 13.15 -3.06 -7.11
CA VAL A 261 12.71 -2.23 -6.00
C VAL A 261 11.25 -2.49 -5.69
N GLY A 262 10.97 -3.06 -4.53
CA GLY A 262 9.64 -3.35 -3.97
C GLY A 262 9.68 -3.26 -2.45
N GLY A 263 8.52 -3.39 -1.79
CA GLY A 263 8.39 -3.27 -0.33
C GLY A 263 8.95 -4.46 0.46
N GLU A 264 9.00 -4.30 1.77
CA GLU A 264 9.38 -5.39 2.68
C GLU A 264 8.27 -6.44 2.86
N GLY A 265 7.00 -6.02 2.79
CA GLY A 265 5.84 -6.89 2.97
C GLY A 265 5.66 -7.88 1.83
N GLU A 266 5.66 -9.18 2.16
CA GLU A 266 5.62 -10.27 1.16
C GLU A 266 4.40 -10.20 0.24
N THR A 267 3.23 -9.90 0.79
CA THR A 267 1.94 -9.96 0.07
C THR A 267 1.54 -8.63 -0.58
N VAL A 268 2.35 -7.58 -0.46
CA VAL A 268 2.08 -6.29 -1.10
C VAL A 268 2.10 -6.44 -2.62
N GLY A 269 1.05 -5.93 -3.29
CA GLY A 269 0.98 -5.84 -4.75
C GLY A 269 1.88 -4.72 -5.27
N VAL A 270 3.17 -5.01 -5.40
CA VAL A 270 4.21 -4.00 -5.66
C VAL A 270 4.11 -3.37 -7.04
N MET A 271 3.45 -4.03 -7.99
CA MET A 271 3.21 -3.48 -9.35
C MET A 271 1.87 -2.75 -9.48
N GLY A 272 1.14 -2.59 -8.38
CA GLY A 272 -0.12 -1.86 -8.29
C GLY A 272 -0.01 -0.60 -7.44
N GLY A 273 -0.87 -0.48 -6.41
CA GLY A 273 -0.98 0.71 -5.55
C GLY A 273 0.33 1.17 -4.92
N TYR A 274 1.22 0.25 -4.57
CA TYR A 274 2.55 0.54 -4.02
C TYR A 274 3.37 1.45 -4.96
N ILE A 275 3.59 1.02 -6.19
CA ILE A 275 4.43 1.76 -7.14
C ILE A 275 3.75 3.07 -7.60
N LEU A 276 2.42 3.06 -7.69
CA LEU A 276 1.64 4.26 -8.03
C LEU A 276 1.70 5.34 -6.95
N GLY A 277 1.95 4.95 -5.69
CA GLY A 277 2.13 5.86 -4.56
C GLY A 277 3.57 6.29 -4.27
N GLY A 278 4.52 5.81 -5.05
CA GLY A 278 5.96 6.02 -4.82
C GLY A 278 6.65 4.73 -4.38
N GLY A 279 6.32 4.23 -3.20
CA GLY A 279 6.81 2.96 -2.66
C GLY A 279 8.24 3.01 -2.12
N HIS A 280 8.42 2.85 -0.81
CA HIS A 280 9.74 2.67 -0.21
C HIS A 280 10.14 1.19 -0.12
N SER A 281 11.42 0.93 -0.02
CA SER A 281 12.03 -0.40 -0.17
C SER A 281 13.29 -0.52 0.67
N PRO A 282 13.68 -1.72 1.12
CA PRO A 282 15.02 -1.95 1.62
C PRO A 282 16.14 -1.59 0.63
N LEU A 283 15.80 -1.48 -0.67
CA LEU A 283 16.69 -1.05 -1.74
C LEU A 283 16.57 0.45 -2.09
N THR A 284 15.66 1.19 -1.44
CA THR A 284 15.49 2.65 -1.66
C THR A 284 16.79 3.44 -1.45
N PRO A 285 17.64 3.13 -0.45
CA PRO A 285 18.91 3.82 -0.29
C PRO A 285 19.85 3.71 -1.50
N LEU A 286 19.77 2.61 -2.24
CA LEU A 286 20.60 2.37 -3.44
C LEU A 286 19.97 2.91 -4.73
N TYR A 287 18.64 2.71 -4.91
CA TYR A 287 17.98 2.86 -6.21
C TYR A 287 16.79 3.82 -6.22
N GLY A 288 16.53 4.52 -5.11
CA GLY A 288 15.36 5.40 -4.99
C GLY A 288 14.06 4.62 -4.70
N THR A 289 12.93 5.30 -4.86
CA THR A 289 11.61 4.71 -4.65
C THR A 289 11.21 3.73 -5.75
N GLY A 290 10.18 2.91 -5.54
CA GLY A 290 9.64 2.02 -6.58
C GLY A 290 9.28 2.76 -7.85
N ALA A 291 8.64 3.92 -7.73
CA ALA A 291 8.25 4.76 -8.87
C ALA A 291 9.44 5.34 -9.66
N ASP A 292 10.61 5.52 -9.04
CA ASP A 292 11.84 5.97 -9.71
C ASP A 292 12.40 4.88 -10.64
N ASN A 293 11.97 3.64 -10.46
CA ASN A 293 12.44 2.48 -11.23
C ASN A 293 11.49 2.09 -12.37
N VAL A 294 10.40 2.82 -12.57
CA VAL A 294 9.42 2.54 -13.63
C VAL A 294 9.92 3.05 -14.97
N LEU A 295 9.87 2.19 -15.98
CA LEU A 295 10.23 2.47 -17.36
C LEU A 295 9.01 2.67 -18.27
N SER A 296 7.93 1.91 -18.02
CA SER A 296 6.70 1.98 -18.83
C SER A 296 5.52 1.41 -18.02
N MET A 297 4.31 1.83 -18.36
CA MET A 297 3.06 1.28 -17.83
C MET A 297 2.05 1.07 -18.95
N GLU A 298 1.29 -0.02 -18.89
CA GLU A 298 0.08 -0.21 -19.66
C GLU A 298 -1.11 0.16 -18.77
N VAL A 299 -1.98 1.02 -19.27
CA VAL A 299 -3.01 1.68 -18.45
C VAL A 299 -4.34 1.72 -19.19
N VAL A 300 -5.43 1.44 -18.47
CA VAL A 300 -6.78 1.78 -18.93
C VAL A 300 -7.15 3.15 -18.34
N THR A 301 -7.41 4.12 -19.23
CA THR A 301 -7.73 5.51 -18.87
C THR A 301 -9.19 5.66 -18.41
N ALA A 302 -9.57 6.82 -17.88
CA ALA A 302 -10.96 7.15 -17.55
C ALA A 302 -11.89 7.14 -18.77
N ALA A 303 -11.35 7.34 -19.97
CA ALA A 303 -12.08 7.23 -21.23
C ALA A 303 -12.35 5.76 -21.65
N GLY A 304 -11.74 4.78 -20.96
CA GLY A 304 -11.83 3.35 -21.30
C GLY A 304 -10.84 2.93 -22.38
N GLU A 305 -9.86 3.78 -22.71
CA GLU A 305 -8.82 3.50 -23.68
C GLU A 305 -7.67 2.73 -23.03
N PHE A 306 -7.15 1.72 -23.70
CA PHE A 306 -5.91 1.05 -23.32
C PHE A 306 -4.72 1.78 -23.98
N VAL A 307 -3.79 2.26 -23.16
CA VAL A 307 -2.65 3.05 -23.63
C VAL A 307 -1.33 2.61 -22.99
N VAL A 308 -0.23 2.84 -23.68
CA VAL A 308 1.11 2.76 -23.10
C VAL A 308 1.53 4.15 -22.65
N ALA A 309 1.91 4.27 -21.38
CA ALA A 309 2.47 5.48 -20.78
C ALA A 309 3.96 5.26 -20.48
N ASN A 310 4.83 6.05 -21.09
CA ASN A 310 6.28 5.98 -20.92
C ASN A 310 6.93 7.36 -21.15
N SER A 311 8.24 7.42 -21.26
CA SER A 311 9.01 8.66 -21.46
C SER A 311 8.67 9.42 -22.73
N THR A 312 8.07 8.77 -23.74
CA THR A 312 7.78 9.33 -25.06
C THR A 312 6.30 9.35 -25.42
N SER A 313 5.49 8.50 -24.78
CA SER A 313 4.05 8.35 -25.05
C SER A 313 3.25 8.57 -23.78
N ASN A 314 2.14 9.32 -23.87
CA ASN A 314 1.27 9.64 -22.73
C ASN A 314 2.06 10.15 -21.51
N THR A 315 2.99 11.07 -21.76
CA THR A 315 4.00 11.52 -20.80
C THR A 315 3.42 12.15 -19.53
N ASP A 316 2.30 12.88 -19.66
CA ASP A 316 1.58 13.45 -18.51
C ASP A 316 0.99 12.35 -17.61
N LEU A 317 0.39 11.31 -18.22
CA LEU A 317 -0.12 10.16 -17.50
C LEU A 317 1.02 9.38 -16.83
N PHE A 318 2.12 9.17 -17.57
CA PHE A 318 3.34 8.52 -17.06
C PHE A 318 3.93 9.26 -15.86
N TRP A 319 3.96 10.59 -15.92
CA TRP A 319 4.43 11.42 -14.81
C TRP A 319 3.50 11.27 -13.59
N ALA A 320 2.18 11.41 -13.80
CA ALA A 320 1.19 11.40 -12.74
C ALA A 320 1.09 10.02 -12.05
N MET A 321 1.18 8.91 -12.78
CA MET A 321 1.06 7.57 -12.22
C MET A 321 2.33 7.10 -11.48
N ARG A 322 3.45 7.79 -11.64
CA ARG A 322 4.68 7.54 -10.86
C ARG A 322 4.72 8.39 -9.59
N GLY A 323 3.86 8.06 -8.61
CA GLY A 323 3.79 8.72 -7.30
C GLY A 323 2.50 9.49 -7.02
N GLY A 324 1.62 9.71 -8.01
CA GLY A 324 0.37 10.46 -7.84
C GLY A 324 -0.75 9.71 -7.13
N GLY A 325 -0.54 8.44 -6.80
CA GLY A 325 -1.46 7.61 -6.03
C GLY A 325 -2.34 6.69 -6.87
N GLY A 326 -2.64 5.51 -6.34
CA GLY A 326 -3.55 4.54 -6.94
C GLY A 326 -5.00 5.05 -6.99
N SER A 327 -5.80 4.47 -7.89
CA SER A 327 -7.23 4.80 -8.08
C SER A 327 -7.50 6.28 -8.40
N THR A 328 -6.60 6.94 -9.13
CA THR A 328 -6.67 8.39 -9.35
C THR A 328 -6.66 8.81 -10.82
N PHE A 329 -5.72 8.31 -11.64
CA PHE A 329 -5.51 8.75 -13.02
C PHE A 329 -5.84 7.70 -14.08
N GLY A 330 -5.94 6.45 -13.69
CA GLY A 330 -6.18 5.29 -14.53
C GLY A 330 -5.96 4.00 -13.76
N VAL A 331 -6.17 2.88 -14.44
CA VAL A 331 -5.94 1.54 -13.91
C VAL A 331 -4.72 0.94 -14.59
N ALA A 332 -3.62 0.79 -13.87
CA ALA A 332 -2.46 0.06 -14.37
C ALA A 332 -2.83 -1.42 -14.58
N THR A 333 -2.49 -1.96 -15.74
CA THR A 333 -2.65 -3.38 -16.07
C THR A 333 -1.31 -4.10 -16.14
N SER A 334 -0.25 -3.39 -16.51
CA SER A 334 1.13 -3.86 -16.38
C SER A 334 2.10 -2.70 -16.09
N VAL A 335 3.24 -3.05 -15.49
CA VAL A 335 4.33 -2.11 -15.18
C VAL A 335 5.66 -2.74 -15.56
N THR A 336 6.47 -2.01 -16.32
CA THR A 336 7.86 -2.39 -16.63
C THR A 336 8.80 -1.63 -15.71
N VAL A 337 9.66 -2.35 -15.01
CA VAL A 337 10.59 -1.78 -14.02
C VAL A 337 12.03 -2.20 -14.29
N LYS A 338 12.99 -1.36 -13.87
CA LYS A 338 14.43 -1.65 -13.92
C LYS A 338 14.75 -2.90 -13.09
N ALA A 339 15.65 -3.73 -13.60
CA ALA A 339 16.25 -4.84 -12.88
C ALA A 339 17.71 -4.51 -12.59
N HIS A 340 18.08 -4.44 -11.32
CA HIS A 340 19.44 -4.14 -10.89
C HIS A 340 20.24 -5.42 -10.64
N PRO A 341 21.59 -5.38 -10.65
CA PRO A 341 22.40 -6.49 -10.20
C PRO A 341 22.02 -6.93 -8.78
N ASP A 342 22.12 -8.24 -8.50
CA ASP A 342 21.92 -8.73 -7.13
C ASP A 342 22.98 -8.15 -6.19
N VAL A 343 22.64 -8.05 -4.91
CA VAL A 343 23.50 -7.43 -3.89
C VAL A 343 23.61 -8.32 -2.66
N GLU A 344 24.80 -8.39 -2.10
CA GLU A 344 25.01 -8.96 -0.76
C GLU A 344 24.34 -8.06 0.29
N VAL A 345 23.95 -8.63 1.41
CA VAL A 345 23.29 -7.89 2.49
C VAL A 345 23.76 -8.39 3.85
N THR A 346 24.05 -7.48 4.76
CA THR A 346 24.15 -7.82 6.18
C THR A 346 22.94 -7.27 6.93
N ALA A 347 22.29 -8.14 7.72
CA ALA A 347 21.16 -7.78 8.55
C ALA A 347 21.45 -8.00 10.02
N ALA A 348 21.06 -7.03 10.89
CA ALA A 348 21.17 -7.18 12.32
C ALA A 348 19.79 -7.11 12.99
N ARG A 349 19.56 -8.00 13.95
CA ARG A 349 18.31 -8.06 14.74
C ARG A 349 18.66 -8.19 16.21
N PHE A 350 18.10 -7.33 17.02
CA PHE A 350 18.12 -7.41 18.48
C PHE A 350 17.11 -6.45 19.09
N GLY A 351 16.89 -6.57 20.37
CA GLY A 351 16.01 -5.67 21.11
C GLY A 351 16.31 -5.69 22.59
N PHE A 352 15.78 -4.72 23.29
CA PHE A 352 15.81 -4.62 24.75
C PHE A 352 14.58 -3.87 25.26
N SER A 353 14.35 -3.91 26.57
CA SER A 353 13.17 -3.30 27.16
C SER A 353 13.50 -2.53 28.44
N SER A 354 12.65 -1.57 28.80
CA SER A 354 12.75 -0.83 30.05
C SER A 354 12.51 -1.70 31.29
N ALA A 355 11.88 -2.85 31.14
CA ALA A 355 11.75 -3.84 32.20
C ALA A 355 13.11 -4.47 32.58
N GLN A 356 14.03 -4.54 31.63
CA GLN A 356 15.38 -5.08 31.82
C GLN A 356 16.38 -4.00 32.26
N THR A 357 16.26 -2.78 31.72
CA THR A 357 17.23 -1.72 31.87
C THR A 357 16.86 -0.67 32.93
N GLY A 358 15.59 -0.61 33.31
CA GLY A 358 14.99 0.59 33.92
C GLY A 358 14.64 1.66 32.88
N VAL A 359 13.63 2.47 33.19
CA VAL A 359 13.05 3.46 32.25
C VAL A 359 14.07 4.52 31.84
N ASP A 360 14.81 5.06 32.79
CA ASP A 360 15.79 6.13 32.52
C ASP A 360 16.93 5.65 31.61
N THR A 361 17.46 4.45 31.89
CA THR A 361 18.53 3.85 31.06
C THR A 361 18.00 3.51 29.68
N PHE A 362 16.76 2.99 29.57
CA PHE A 362 16.13 2.73 28.29
C PHE A 362 16.08 3.98 27.42
N TRP A 363 15.59 5.09 27.95
CA TRP A 363 15.48 6.34 27.17
C TRP A 363 16.85 6.94 26.80
N LYS A 364 17.89 6.81 27.67
CA LYS A 364 19.25 7.20 27.31
C LYS A 364 19.79 6.35 26.14
N ALA A 365 19.50 5.06 26.14
CA ALA A 365 19.89 4.15 25.05
C ALA A 365 19.20 4.52 23.73
N ILE A 366 17.90 4.84 23.75
CA ILE A 366 17.17 5.28 22.54
C ILE A 366 17.69 6.65 22.07
N ARG A 367 17.94 7.59 23.00
CA ARG A 367 18.48 8.92 22.64
C ARG A 367 19.82 8.80 21.91
N SER A 368 20.73 7.96 22.41
CA SER A 368 22.03 7.74 21.77
C SER A 368 21.94 7.08 20.39
N TYR A 369 20.86 6.31 20.11
CA TYR A 369 20.64 5.76 18.78
C TYR A 369 20.30 6.85 17.75
N VAL A 370 19.55 7.89 18.15
CA VAL A 370 19.19 8.99 17.24
C VAL A 370 20.43 9.70 16.68
N ASP A 371 21.55 9.71 17.40
CA ASP A 371 22.82 10.30 16.94
C ASP A 371 23.42 9.57 15.73
N SER A 372 23.08 8.31 15.54
CA SER A 372 23.57 7.47 14.43
C SER A 372 22.74 7.62 13.14
N TRP A 373 21.58 8.29 13.17
CA TRP A 373 20.63 8.23 12.04
C TRP A 373 21.14 8.86 10.76
N ILE A 374 21.85 9.98 10.84
CA ILE A 374 22.48 10.59 9.64
C ILE A 374 23.54 9.65 9.07
N ALA A 375 24.41 9.11 9.92
CA ALA A 375 25.49 8.22 9.48
C ALA A 375 24.93 6.94 8.82
N ASN A 376 23.89 6.35 9.42
CA ASN A 376 23.22 5.17 8.87
C ASN A 376 22.56 5.47 7.51
N ALA A 377 21.84 6.60 7.39
CA ALA A 377 21.23 7.01 6.13
C ALA A 377 22.28 7.27 5.05
N ASP A 378 23.39 7.92 5.38
CA ASP A 378 24.49 8.21 4.46
C ASP A 378 25.26 6.94 4.04
N ALA A 379 25.30 5.95 4.91
CA ALA A 379 25.84 4.63 4.61
C ALA A 379 24.88 3.75 3.77
N GLU A 380 23.75 4.29 3.32
CA GLU A 380 22.79 3.60 2.45
C GLU A 380 22.15 2.37 3.11
N THR A 381 21.94 2.42 4.43
CA THR A 381 21.21 1.37 5.15
C THR A 381 19.70 1.65 5.15
N TYR A 382 18.94 0.60 5.39
CA TYR A 382 17.50 0.66 5.65
C TYR A 382 17.24 0.05 7.01
N THR A 383 16.90 0.87 7.99
CA THR A 383 16.68 0.36 9.34
C THR A 383 15.21 0.40 9.69
N TYR A 384 14.62 -0.75 9.91
CA TYR A 384 13.26 -0.91 10.42
C TYR A 384 13.32 -1.16 11.93
N TRP A 385 12.81 -0.24 12.74
CA TRP A 385 12.78 -0.41 14.18
C TRP A 385 11.49 0.08 14.80
N THR A 386 11.18 -0.43 15.98
CA THR A 386 9.91 -0.19 16.65
C THR A 386 10.10 0.23 18.10
N LEU A 387 9.17 1.08 18.59
CA LEU A 387 8.94 1.34 20.01
C LEU A 387 7.52 0.89 20.37
N ILE A 388 7.44 -0.05 21.31
CA ILE A 388 6.18 -0.65 21.74
C ILE A 388 5.97 -0.39 23.22
N PRO A 389 5.03 0.50 23.59
CA PRO A 389 4.63 0.69 24.98
C PRO A 389 3.70 -0.46 25.43
N THR A 390 3.90 -0.96 26.65
CA THR A 390 3.06 -2.00 27.26
C THR A 390 2.98 -1.79 28.76
N ASN A 391 1.84 -1.32 29.27
CA ASN A 391 1.58 -1.18 30.70
C ASN A 391 2.70 -0.44 31.47
N GLY A 392 3.17 0.69 30.94
CA GLY A 392 4.22 1.52 31.56
C GLY A 392 5.64 1.01 31.35
N THR A 393 5.83 -0.05 30.60
CA THR A 393 7.14 -0.50 30.09
C THR A 393 7.25 -0.22 28.60
N PHE A 394 8.49 -0.15 28.10
CA PHE A 394 8.80 0.17 26.72
C PHE A 394 9.74 -0.89 26.14
N ALA A 395 9.50 -1.31 24.91
CA ALA A 395 10.36 -2.23 24.19
C ALA A 395 10.87 -1.57 22.90
N PHE A 396 12.15 -1.77 22.62
CA PHE A 396 12.81 -1.44 21.37
C PHE A 396 13.17 -2.73 20.64
N ALA A 397 12.99 -2.74 19.31
CA ALA A 397 13.48 -3.83 18.45
C ALA A 397 13.91 -3.32 17.08
N PHE A 398 15.06 -3.80 16.59
CA PHE A 398 15.37 -3.83 15.16
C PHE A 398 14.65 -4.99 14.49
N SER A 399 14.01 -4.68 13.33
CA SER A 399 13.21 -5.67 12.60
C SER A 399 13.34 -5.55 11.06
N PRO A 400 14.53 -5.42 10.44
CA PRO A 400 15.92 -5.39 10.91
C PRO A 400 16.61 -4.01 10.79
N PHE A 401 17.87 -3.91 11.22
CA PHE A 401 18.89 -3.06 10.59
C PHE A 401 19.36 -3.80 9.34
N PHE A 402 19.13 -3.26 8.15
CA PHE A 402 19.36 -3.90 6.86
C PHE A 402 20.36 -3.08 6.05
N ALA A 403 21.50 -3.69 5.72
CA ALA A 403 22.65 -3.02 5.12
C ALA A 403 23.02 -3.66 3.76
N PRO A 404 22.35 -3.25 2.66
CA PRO A 404 22.70 -3.75 1.32
C PRO A 404 24.07 -3.25 0.88
N ASN A 405 24.79 -4.07 0.09
CA ASN A 405 26.18 -3.86 -0.33
C ASN A 405 27.15 -3.65 0.84
N LYS A 406 26.90 -4.31 1.98
CA LYS A 406 27.76 -4.23 3.16
C LYS A 406 28.15 -5.62 3.63
N THR A 407 29.43 -5.79 3.88
CA THR A 407 29.95 -6.96 4.60
C THR A 407 29.50 -6.94 6.05
N GLN A 408 29.67 -8.09 6.74
CA GLN A 408 29.40 -8.14 8.19
C GLN A 408 30.28 -7.15 8.97
N ALA A 409 31.54 -6.97 8.55
CA ALA A 409 32.45 -6.02 9.17
C ALA A 409 31.98 -4.58 9.01
N ASP A 410 31.53 -4.18 7.80
CA ASP A 410 31.01 -2.83 7.53
C ASP A 410 29.77 -2.53 8.36
N ALA A 411 28.79 -3.46 8.37
CA ALA A 411 27.56 -3.29 9.15
C ALA A 411 27.84 -3.23 10.67
N THR A 412 28.78 -4.04 11.15
CA THR A 412 29.20 -4.01 12.56
C THR A 412 29.86 -2.67 12.89
N ALA A 413 30.74 -2.17 12.02
CA ALA A 413 31.41 -0.88 12.21
C ALA A 413 30.41 0.30 12.29
N LEU A 414 29.31 0.27 11.51
CA LEU A 414 28.25 1.26 11.60
C LEU A 414 27.48 1.22 12.93
N LEU A 415 27.28 0.03 13.49
CA LEU A 415 26.55 -0.17 14.74
C LEU A 415 27.45 -0.03 15.99
N GLN A 416 28.77 -0.18 15.83
CA GLN A 416 29.72 -0.23 16.95
C GLN A 416 29.65 1.00 17.86
N PRO A 417 29.57 2.26 17.35
CA PRO A 417 29.48 3.44 18.23
C PRO A 417 28.26 3.37 19.16
N TRP A 418 27.13 2.85 18.67
CA TRP A 418 25.94 2.68 19.51
C TRP A 418 26.07 1.48 20.46
N PHE A 419 26.66 0.39 20.04
CA PHE A 419 26.95 -0.77 20.91
C PHE A 419 27.86 -0.39 22.07
N ASP A 420 28.86 0.45 21.84
CA ASP A 420 29.76 0.95 22.87
C ASP A 420 29.00 1.80 23.91
N GLU A 421 28.06 2.64 23.45
CA GLU A 421 27.22 3.42 24.35
C GLU A 421 26.21 2.55 25.13
N LEU A 422 25.60 1.53 24.50
CA LEU A 422 24.77 0.55 25.19
C LEU A 422 25.54 -0.18 26.30
N ASN A 423 26.77 -0.61 26.01
CA ASN A 423 27.64 -1.26 26.99
C ASN A 423 28.00 -0.32 28.17
N LYS A 424 28.34 0.95 27.87
CA LYS A 424 28.61 1.98 28.87
C LYS A 424 27.39 2.26 29.75
N LEU A 425 26.19 2.26 29.20
CA LEU A 425 24.94 2.38 29.94
C LEU A 425 24.55 1.10 30.71
N GLY A 426 25.28 0.00 30.54
CA GLY A 426 24.98 -1.28 31.17
C GLY A 426 23.77 -2.03 30.57
N VAL A 427 23.35 -1.66 29.37
CA VAL A 427 22.27 -2.32 28.65
C VAL A 427 22.75 -3.70 28.17
N LYS A 428 22.03 -4.75 28.50
CA LYS A 428 22.30 -6.09 27.97
C LYS A 428 21.53 -6.29 26.68
N PHE A 429 22.22 -6.62 25.62
CA PHE A 429 21.68 -6.93 24.30
C PHE A 429 22.50 -8.01 23.63
N ASP A 430 21.89 -8.75 22.71
CA ASP A 430 22.52 -9.85 21.97
C ASP A 430 22.19 -9.70 20.47
N PRO A 431 23.05 -9.03 19.68
CA PRO A 431 22.78 -8.74 18.29
C PRO A 431 23.04 -9.98 17.42
N ASN A 432 22.00 -10.49 16.76
CA ASN A 432 22.16 -11.43 15.69
C ASN A 432 22.50 -10.69 14.39
N ILE A 433 23.79 -10.70 13.99
CA ILE A 433 24.29 -10.08 12.77
C ILE A 433 24.59 -11.19 11.76
N THR A 434 23.81 -11.25 10.69
CA THR A 434 23.90 -12.29 9.67
C THR A 434 24.19 -11.67 8.30
N HIS A 435 25.19 -12.23 7.61
CA HIS A 435 25.51 -11.87 6.24
C HIS A 435 24.84 -12.84 5.26
N PHE A 436 24.37 -12.32 4.13
CA PHE A 436 23.72 -13.05 3.06
C PHE A 436 24.37 -12.64 1.72
N ASP A 437 24.68 -13.63 0.89
CA ASP A 437 25.31 -13.42 -0.43
C ASP A 437 24.36 -12.80 -1.48
N ASN A 438 23.07 -12.68 -1.17
CA ASN A 438 22.06 -12.13 -2.07
C ASN A 438 20.89 -11.48 -1.33
N TYR A 439 20.22 -10.54 -2.02
CA TYR A 439 19.09 -9.80 -1.47
C TYR A 439 17.89 -10.70 -1.10
N TYR A 440 17.54 -11.68 -1.97
CA TYR A 440 16.33 -12.49 -1.76
C TYR A 440 16.40 -13.29 -0.46
N SER A 441 17.52 -13.92 -0.18
CA SER A 441 17.72 -14.68 1.08
C SER A 441 17.71 -13.76 2.30
N ALA A 442 18.34 -12.57 2.20
CA ALA A 442 18.33 -11.57 3.26
C ALA A 442 16.91 -11.08 3.56
N TRP A 443 16.17 -10.69 2.53
CA TRP A 443 14.79 -10.21 2.65
C TRP A 443 13.88 -11.27 3.29
N ARG A 444 13.89 -12.51 2.78
CA ARG A 444 13.07 -13.62 3.30
C ARG A 444 13.33 -13.93 4.78
N SER A 445 14.57 -13.75 5.24
CA SER A 445 14.98 -14.10 6.60
C SER A 445 14.87 -12.95 7.59
N SER A 446 14.89 -11.71 7.11
CA SER A 446 15.05 -10.54 7.99
C SER A 446 13.77 -9.82 8.34
N PHE A 447 12.80 -9.73 7.42
CA PHE A 447 11.57 -9.00 7.69
C PHE A 447 10.49 -9.88 8.33
N PRO A 448 9.72 -9.34 9.30
CA PRO A 448 8.60 -10.06 9.88
C PRO A 448 7.43 -10.14 8.89
N LEU A 449 6.59 -11.16 9.04
CA LEU A 449 5.29 -11.17 8.37
C LEU A 449 4.41 -10.07 8.98
N GLU A 450 3.77 -9.30 8.12
CA GLU A 450 2.91 -8.20 8.55
C GLU A 450 1.64 -8.71 9.23
N ALA A 451 1.33 -8.12 10.40
CA ALA A 451 0.07 -8.33 11.08
C ALA A 451 -0.96 -7.27 10.65
N VAL A 452 -1.98 -7.71 9.92
CA VAL A 452 -3.07 -6.88 9.37
C VAL A 452 -4.39 -7.08 10.14
N GLN A 453 -5.49 -6.54 9.66
CA GLN A 453 -6.83 -6.75 10.22
C GLN A 453 -7.00 -6.34 11.70
N LYS A 454 -6.35 -5.24 12.09
CA LYS A 454 -6.54 -4.63 13.42
C LYS A 454 -7.75 -3.68 13.38
N PRO A 455 -8.82 -3.95 14.13
CA PRO A 455 -10.07 -3.18 14.01
C PRO A 455 -10.08 -1.86 14.81
N ASN A 456 -9.05 -1.60 15.61
CA ASN A 456 -9.02 -0.51 16.57
C ASN A 456 -7.71 0.31 16.52
N VAL A 457 -7.23 0.64 15.32
CA VAL A 457 -5.99 1.38 15.13
C VAL A 457 -6.13 2.47 14.08
N ALA A 458 -5.53 3.62 14.33
CA ALA A 458 -5.26 4.64 13.32
C ALA A 458 -3.77 4.99 13.35
N THR A 459 -3.21 5.29 12.17
CA THR A 459 -1.77 5.51 11.98
C THR A 459 -1.55 6.83 11.27
N ALA A 460 -0.61 7.65 11.77
CA ALA A 460 -0.12 8.85 11.11
C ALA A 460 1.36 8.69 10.77
N SER A 461 1.82 9.35 9.73
CA SER A 461 3.21 9.25 9.28
C SER A 461 3.87 10.60 9.01
N ARG A 462 5.21 10.62 9.09
CA ARG A 462 6.00 11.82 8.81
C ARG A 462 7.33 11.47 8.14
N LEU A 463 7.72 12.28 7.16
CA LEU A 463 9.00 12.22 6.47
C LEU A 463 9.94 13.25 7.13
N PHE A 464 10.74 12.83 8.09
CA PHE A 464 11.67 13.73 8.79
C PHE A 464 12.90 13.99 7.93
N PRO A 465 13.11 15.25 7.50
CA PRO A 465 14.25 15.62 6.67
C PRO A 465 15.55 15.71 7.49
N ARG A 466 16.68 15.71 6.81
CA ARG A 466 18.02 15.84 7.40
C ARG A 466 18.16 17.02 8.36
N ALA A 467 17.51 18.14 8.05
CA ALA A 467 17.53 19.33 8.90
C ALA A 467 17.06 19.09 10.34
N ASN A 468 16.27 18.06 10.59
CA ASN A 468 15.82 17.66 11.93
C ASN A 468 16.90 16.92 12.75
N PHE A 469 18.07 16.61 12.15
CA PHE A 469 19.11 15.80 12.79
C PHE A 469 20.49 16.44 12.78
N GLU A 470 20.68 17.62 12.17
CA GLU A 470 21.98 18.24 11.95
C GLU A 470 22.64 18.76 13.22
N THR A 471 21.85 19.24 14.19
CA THR A 471 22.36 19.75 15.46
C THR A 471 21.93 18.89 16.64
N GLU A 472 22.65 18.99 17.75
CA GLU A 472 22.30 18.30 18.99
C GLU A 472 20.91 18.68 19.50
N GLU A 473 20.57 19.98 19.45
CA GLU A 473 19.25 20.47 19.87
C GLU A 473 18.14 19.88 19.03
N LYS A 474 18.33 19.75 17.69
CA LYS A 474 17.34 19.17 16.80
C LYS A 474 17.17 17.66 17.03
N ARG A 475 18.25 16.92 17.26
CA ARG A 475 18.18 15.50 17.63
C ARG A 475 17.48 15.30 18.97
N GLN A 476 17.74 16.19 19.94
CA GLN A 476 17.05 16.16 21.23
C GLN A 476 15.54 16.43 21.06
N GLU A 477 15.17 17.44 20.27
CA GLU A 477 13.78 17.77 19.97
C GLU A 477 13.02 16.57 19.35
N ILE A 478 13.58 15.91 18.32
CA ILE A 478 13.02 14.70 17.72
C ILE A 478 12.86 13.60 18.77
N PHE A 479 13.90 13.34 19.55
CA PHE A 479 13.85 12.32 20.60
C PHE A 479 12.76 12.60 21.64
N ASP A 480 12.62 13.85 22.10
CA ASP A 480 11.63 14.24 23.09
C ASP A 480 10.19 14.00 22.58
N HIS A 481 9.94 14.26 21.30
CA HIS A 481 8.67 13.96 20.67
C HIS A 481 8.41 12.46 20.50
N ILE A 482 9.42 11.67 20.11
CA ILE A 482 9.36 10.21 20.07
C ILE A 482 9.04 9.64 21.46
N LYS A 483 9.78 10.09 22.48
CA LYS A 483 9.57 9.69 23.87
C LYS A 483 8.16 10.03 24.35
N THR A 484 7.74 11.28 24.21
CA THR A 484 6.44 11.78 24.64
C THR A 484 5.29 10.98 24.00
N SER A 485 5.38 10.73 22.68
CA SER A 485 4.37 9.92 21.97
C SER A 485 4.32 8.49 22.50
N THR A 486 5.49 7.87 22.73
CA THR A 486 5.54 6.49 23.24
C THR A 486 4.98 6.41 24.67
N GLU A 487 5.30 7.38 25.54
CA GLU A 487 4.78 7.47 26.92
C GLU A 487 3.26 7.68 26.96
N LYS A 488 2.67 8.26 25.91
CA LYS A 488 1.21 8.32 25.67
C LYS A 488 0.62 7.04 25.06
N ASN A 489 1.32 5.91 25.12
CA ASN A 489 0.92 4.62 24.53
C ASN A 489 0.76 4.65 23.00
N ARG A 490 1.57 5.44 22.28
CA ARG A 490 1.64 5.38 20.82
C ARG A 490 2.70 4.35 20.42
N VAL A 491 2.29 3.32 19.68
CA VAL A 491 3.24 2.41 19.02
C VAL A 491 3.90 3.18 17.89
N GLN A 492 5.22 3.08 17.79
CA GLN A 492 5.96 3.74 16.73
C GLN A 492 6.75 2.75 15.88
N VAL A 493 6.82 3.06 14.60
CA VAL A 493 7.62 2.35 13.60
C VAL A 493 8.44 3.41 12.86
N HIS A 494 9.73 3.16 12.72
CA HIS A 494 10.64 4.09 12.07
C HIS A 494 11.49 3.37 11.03
N PHE A 495 11.63 4.01 9.88
CA PHE A 495 12.51 3.59 8.81
C PHE A 495 13.60 4.64 8.64
N ASN A 496 14.79 4.39 9.19
CA ASN A 496 15.93 5.25 8.98
C ASN A 496 16.60 4.88 7.65
N MET A 497 16.55 5.80 6.70
CA MET A 497 17.04 5.61 5.32
C MET A 497 17.16 6.95 4.59
N GLN A 498 17.81 6.95 3.45
CA GLN A 498 17.73 8.01 2.45
C GLN A 498 16.95 7.53 1.22
N ALA A 499 16.35 8.47 0.48
CA ALA A 499 15.64 8.18 -0.77
C ALA A 499 16.06 9.17 -1.88
N LYS A 500 17.37 9.32 -2.07
CA LYS A 500 17.94 10.20 -3.10
C LYS A 500 17.52 9.74 -4.49
N ASP A 501 17.06 10.67 -5.30
CA ASP A 501 16.85 10.42 -6.72
C ASP A 501 18.18 10.50 -7.47
N ARG A 502 18.79 9.34 -7.69
CA ARG A 502 20.09 9.24 -8.36
C ARG A 502 20.00 9.41 -9.88
N ALA A 503 18.82 9.24 -10.45
CA ALA A 503 18.59 9.35 -11.89
C ALA A 503 17.96 10.69 -12.29
N ASN A 504 17.71 11.58 -11.33
CA ASN A 504 17.00 12.85 -11.52
C ASN A 504 15.66 12.64 -12.29
N ASN A 505 14.89 11.64 -11.86
CA ASN A 505 13.62 11.29 -12.49
C ASN A 505 12.55 12.36 -12.20
N ASP A 506 12.01 12.95 -13.24
CA ASP A 506 10.81 13.78 -13.12
C ASP A 506 9.58 12.88 -12.99
N ASN A 507 9.00 12.82 -11.78
CA ASN A 507 7.81 12.07 -11.46
C ASN A 507 6.99 12.75 -10.33
N ALA A 508 5.83 12.19 -10.00
CA ALA A 508 4.94 12.75 -8.99
C ALA A 508 5.27 12.33 -7.54
N VAL A 509 6.34 11.58 -7.31
CA VAL A 509 6.76 11.23 -5.93
C VAL A 509 7.01 12.50 -5.14
N ASN A 510 6.47 12.55 -3.91
CA ASN A 510 6.61 13.66 -2.99
C ASN A 510 8.08 14.09 -2.86
N SER A 511 8.38 15.36 -3.10
CA SER A 511 9.73 15.92 -3.01
C SER A 511 10.37 15.76 -1.62
N HIS A 512 9.55 15.64 -0.57
CA HIS A 512 10.01 15.44 0.81
C HIS A 512 10.71 14.09 1.07
N TRP A 513 10.58 13.12 0.16
CA TRP A 513 11.39 11.90 0.20
C TRP A 513 12.88 12.17 -0.03
N ARG A 514 13.24 13.22 -0.79
CA ARG A 514 14.64 13.44 -1.23
C ARG A 514 15.57 13.85 -0.10
N PRO A 515 15.21 14.78 0.81
CA PRO A 515 16.03 15.12 1.97
C PRO A 515 15.83 14.20 3.17
N LEU A 516 15.13 13.07 3.03
CA LEU A 516 14.74 12.17 4.11
C LEU A 516 15.95 11.61 4.87
N VAL A 517 15.82 11.51 6.19
CA VAL A 517 16.65 10.67 7.08
C VAL A 517 15.80 9.62 7.79
N SER A 518 14.53 9.93 8.08
CA SER A 518 13.63 8.95 8.66
C SER A 518 12.20 9.12 8.16
N PHE A 519 11.63 8.03 7.64
CA PHE A 519 10.19 7.85 7.54
C PHE A 519 9.69 7.24 8.84
N SER A 520 8.77 7.92 9.50
CA SER A 520 8.30 7.53 10.83
C SER A 520 6.78 7.45 10.88
N MET A 521 6.28 6.44 11.59
CA MET A 521 4.86 6.25 11.84
C MET A 521 4.60 6.19 13.34
N GLN A 522 3.46 6.71 13.77
CA GLN A 522 2.91 6.48 15.09
C GLN A 522 1.46 6.01 14.97
N SER A 523 1.02 5.17 15.92
CA SER A 523 -0.33 4.63 15.90
C SER A 523 -1.02 4.82 17.24
N VAL A 524 -2.29 5.19 17.18
CA VAL A 524 -3.20 5.22 18.33
C VAL A 524 -4.12 4.02 18.29
N ARG A 525 -4.45 3.49 19.46
CA ARG A 525 -5.46 2.43 19.64
C ARG A 525 -6.56 2.89 20.56
N TRP A 526 -7.74 2.31 20.40
CA TRP A 526 -8.88 2.49 21.31
C TRP A 526 -9.38 1.14 21.81
N PRO A 527 -10.07 1.10 22.97
CA PRO A 527 -10.75 -0.12 23.44
C PRO A 527 -11.73 -0.63 22.39
N ILE A 528 -11.83 -1.95 22.22
CA ILE A 528 -12.69 -2.56 21.20
C ILE A 528 -14.17 -2.18 21.40
N ASN A 529 -14.61 -2.01 22.62
CA ASN A 529 -15.98 -1.62 22.99
C ASN A 529 -16.22 -0.10 23.01
N SER A 530 -15.32 0.71 22.46
CA SER A 530 -15.51 2.15 22.36
C SER A 530 -16.69 2.51 21.47
N THR A 531 -17.45 3.51 21.88
CA THR A 531 -18.51 4.10 21.05
C THR A 531 -17.93 4.89 19.87
N ASN A 532 -18.72 5.09 18.82
CA ASN A 532 -18.29 5.88 17.66
C ASN A 532 -17.86 7.30 18.04
N ALA A 533 -18.52 7.93 19.03
CA ALA A 533 -18.16 9.24 19.53
C ALA A 533 -16.78 9.25 20.22
N GLU A 534 -16.47 8.23 21.01
CA GLU A 534 -15.17 8.07 21.66
C GLU A 534 -14.08 7.79 20.62
N ILE A 535 -14.33 6.92 19.63
CA ILE A 535 -13.40 6.64 18.52
C ILE A 535 -13.08 7.93 17.76
N LEU A 536 -14.11 8.68 17.39
CA LEU A 536 -13.93 9.94 16.65
C LEU A 536 -13.13 10.95 17.46
N LYS A 537 -13.41 11.07 18.78
CA LYS A 537 -12.63 11.93 19.68
C LYS A 537 -11.17 11.50 19.74
N ILE A 538 -10.89 10.21 19.95
CA ILE A 538 -9.52 9.67 20.02
C ILE A 538 -8.76 9.94 18.70
N ARG A 539 -9.41 9.75 17.56
CA ARG A 539 -8.80 9.99 16.25
C ARG A 539 -8.53 11.47 15.99
N ASN A 540 -9.46 12.35 16.38
CA ASN A 540 -9.27 13.80 16.28
C ASN A 540 -8.16 14.28 17.22
N ASP A 541 -8.11 13.83 18.47
CA ASP A 541 -7.04 14.16 19.41
C ASP A 541 -5.68 13.66 18.87
N PHE A 542 -5.63 12.46 18.32
CA PHE A 542 -4.42 11.91 17.70
C PHE A 542 -3.91 12.78 16.55
N GLN A 543 -4.79 13.24 15.66
CA GLN A 543 -4.41 14.10 14.54
C GLN A 543 -4.04 15.51 14.97
N ASN A 544 -4.81 16.10 15.89
CA ASN A 544 -4.66 17.51 16.25
C ASN A 544 -3.63 17.75 17.37
N ILE A 545 -3.22 16.71 18.09
CA ILE A 545 -2.25 16.81 19.19
C ILE A 545 -0.98 16.00 18.86
N ASP A 546 -1.12 14.66 18.68
CA ASP A 546 0.06 13.80 18.56
C ASP A 546 0.74 13.96 17.18
N ALA A 547 -0.02 13.84 16.08
CA ALA A 547 0.51 14.06 14.74
C ALA A 547 0.84 15.54 14.47
N GLN A 548 0.10 16.49 15.09
CA GLN A 548 0.41 17.90 15.00
C GLN A 548 1.77 18.20 15.60
N SER A 549 2.10 17.60 16.74
CA SER A 549 3.42 17.81 17.36
C SER A 549 4.58 17.42 16.43
N TRP A 550 4.41 16.40 15.61
CA TRP A 550 5.40 16.00 14.61
C TRP A 550 5.46 16.97 13.42
N ARG A 551 4.31 17.54 13.03
CA ARG A 551 4.28 18.61 12.01
C ARG A 551 4.99 19.87 12.48
N ASP A 552 4.81 20.26 13.73
CA ASP A 552 5.38 21.47 14.32
C ASP A 552 6.92 21.45 14.34
N ILE A 553 7.54 20.29 14.65
CA ILE A 553 9.00 20.15 14.67
C ILE A 553 9.62 19.91 13.28
N SER A 554 8.81 19.67 12.27
CA SER A 554 9.27 19.43 10.89
C SER A 554 8.47 20.26 9.88
N PRO A 555 8.46 21.60 10.02
CA PRO A 555 7.70 22.45 9.12
C PRO A 555 8.15 22.26 7.67
N GLY A 556 7.20 22.24 6.76
CA GLY A 556 7.47 22.00 5.33
C GLY A 556 7.77 20.56 4.95
N ALA A 557 7.81 19.60 5.89
CA ALA A 557 7.92 18.19 5.56
C ALA A 557 6.55 17.56 5.25
N GLY A 558 6.56 16.35 4.71
CA GLY A 558 5.36 15.62 4.31
C GLY A 558 5.12 14.31 5.06
N GLY A 559 4.18 13.52 4.56
CA GLY A 559 3.89 12.15 4.95
C GLY A 559 3.87 11.21 3.74
N TYR A 560 3.69 9.92 3.98
CA TYR A 560 3.58 8.94 2.91
C TYR A 560 2.11 8.55 2.68
N LEU A 561 1.60 8.79 1.47
CA LEU A 561 0.19 8.65 1.10
C LEU A 561 -0.40 7.24 1.23
N ALA A 562 0.43 6.20 1.31
CA ALA A 562 -0.05 4.82 1.47
C ALA A 562 -0.11 4.39 2.95
N GLU A 563 0.66 5.04 3.83
CA GLU A 563 0.83 4.67 5.24
C GLU A 563 0.62 5.90 6.14
N ALA A 564 -0.55 6.51 6.06
CA ALA A 564 -0.93 7.72 6.78
C ALA A 564 -2.35 7.59 7.36
N ASP A 565 -2.87 8.66 7.95
CA ASP A 565 -4.27 8.74 8.34
C ASP A 565 -5.09 9.41 7.23
N ARG A 566 -6.31 8.93 7.03
CA ARG A 566 -7.28 9.59 6.14
C ARG A 566 -7.78 10.94 6.68
N LEU A 567 -7.48 11.28 7.93
CA LEU A 567 -7.73 12.59 8.55
C LEU A 567 -6.53 13.54 8.46
N GLU A 568 -5.48 13.21 7.68
CA GLU A 568 -4.33 14.12 7.50
C GLU A 568 -4.82 15.46 6.97
N PRO A 569 -4.62 16.56 7.72
CA PRO A 569 -4.98 17.89 7.26
C PRO A 569 -4.06 18.30 6.11
N ASP A 570 -4.58 19.08 5.16
CA ASP A 570 -3.83 19.50 3.96
C ASP A 570 -3.08 18.32 3.29
N PHE A 571 -3.79 17.20 3.13
CA PHE A 571 -3.22 15.98 2.56
C PHE A 571 -2.58 16.22 1.18
N GLY A 572 -3.06 17.20 0.44
CA GLY A 572 -2.49 17.57 -0.87
C GLY A 572 -1.02 17.97 -0.74
N TYR A 573 -0.71 18.87 0.19
CA TYR A 573 0.67 19.26 0.47
C TYR A 573 1.43 18.13 1.19
N ALA A 574 0.81 17.50 2.21
CA ALA A 574 1.45 16.46 2.99
C ALA A 574 1.96 15.30 2.13
N PHE A 575 1.19 14.89 1.09
CA PHE A 575 1.51 13.71 0.29
C PHE A 575 2.24 14.01 -1.03
N TRP A 576 2.23 15.25 -1.53
CA TRP A 576 2.85 15.59 -2.81
C TRP A 576 3.65 16.90 -2.81
N GLY A 577 3.59 17.68 -1.71
CA GLY A 577 4.30 18.94 -1.62
C GLY A 577 3.91 19.92 -2.73
N ASP A 578 4.91 20.52 -3.33
CA ASP A 578 4.81 21.47 -4.44
C ASP A 578 4.28 20.88 -5.77
N LYS A 579 4.20 19.56 -5.85
CA LYS A 579 3.69 18.86 -7.05
C LYS A 579 2.16 18.76 -7.10
N TYR A 580 1.47 19.00 -5.97
CA TYR A 580 0.02 18.84 -5.89
C TYR A 580 -0.76 19.70 -6.88
N PRO A 581 -0.46 20.98 -7.11
CA PRO A 581 -1.15 21.80 -8.11
C PRO A 581 -1.09 21.21 -9.53
N LYS A 582 0.08 20.73 -9.96
CA LYS A 582 0.24 20.06 -11.26
C LYS A 582 -0.58 18.76 -11.33
N LEU A 583 -0.62 17.99 -10.25
CA LEU A 583 -1.45 16.78 -10.18
C LEU A 583 -2.94 17.10 -10.29
N GLN A 584 -3.42 18.19 -9.68
CA GLN A 584 -4.81 18.63 -9.81
C GLN A 584 -5.18 19.05 -11.25
N GLU A 585 -4.27 19.71 -11.96
CA GLU A 585 -4.45 20.05 -13.38
C GLU A 585 -4.53 18.79 -14.23
N LEU A 586 -3.61 17.85 -14.03
CA LEU A 586 -3.60 16.57 -14.72
C LEU A 586 -4.82 15.72 -14.39
N LYS A 587 -5.31 15.75 -13.15
CA LYS A 587 -6.57 15.07 -12.77
C LYS A 587 -7.74 15.56 -13.58
N LYS A 588 -7.90 16.87 -13.74
CA LYS A 588 -8.97 17.47 -14.57
C LYS A 588 -8.86 17.06 -16.04
N LYS A 589 -7.63 16.95 -16.55
CA LYS A 589 -7.35 16.58 -17.95
C LYS A 589 -7.56 15.08 -18.20
N LEU A 590 -7.04 14.23 -17.32
CA LEU A 590 -6.97 12.77 -17.51
C LEU A 590 -8.24 12.04 -17.05
N ASP A 591 -8.97 12.62 -16.10
CA ASP A 591 -10.27 12.09 -15.63
C ASP A 591 -11.33 13.20 -15.54
N PRO A 592 -11.76 13.76 -16.69
CA PRO A 592 -12.79 14.82 -16.72
C PRO A 592 -14.17 14.33 -16.26
N TYR A 593 -14.34 13.03 -16.07
CA TYR A 593 -15.59 12.40 -15.62
C TYR A 593 -15.68 12.29 -14.10
N ASP A 594 -14.63 12.64 -13.32
CA ASP A 594 -14.52 12.33 -11.90
C ASP A 594 -14.86 10.84 -11.62
N LEU A 595 -14.40 9.96 -12.50
CA LEU A 595 -14.66 8.52 -12.42
C LEU A 595 -13.91 7.88 -11.26
N PHE A 596 -12.60 8.16 -11.19
CA PHE A 596 -11.72 7.62 -10.17
C PHE A 596 -11.75 8.48 -8.91
N PHE A 597 -11.99 7.84 -7.79
CA PHE A 597 -11.93 8.44 -6.47
C PHE A 597 -11.16 7.50 -5.52
N ALA A 598 -10.24 8.07 -4.78
CA ALA A 598 -9.64 7.47 -3.60
C ALA A 598 -9.64 8.50 -2.48
N THR A 599 -9.96 8.09 -1.25
CA THR A 599 -9.89 8.99 -0.11
C THR A 599 -8.49 9.59 0.02
N THR A 600 -8.38 10.90 0.29
CA THR A 600 -7.11 11.66 0.26
C THR A 600 -6.29 11.51 -1.03
N GLY A 601 -6.91 11.07 -2.13
CA GLY A 601 -6.32 11.07 -3.46
C GLY A 601 -6.42 12.45 -4.12
N VAL A 602 -5.70 12.65 -5.23
CA VAL A 602 -5.73 13.93 -5.95
C VAL A 602 -7.15 14.25 -6.45
N GLY A 603 -7.68 15.42 -6.07
CA GLY A 603 -9.02 15.87 -6.43
C GLY A 603 -10.13 15.31 -5.52
N SER A 604 -9.79 14.55 -4.47
CA SER A 604 -10.76 13.96 -3.55
C SER A 604 -11.45 15.00 -2.64
N GLU A 605 -10.90 16.19 -2.50
CA GLU A 605 -11.49 17.30 -1.75
C GLU A 605 -12.87 17.74 -2.26
N LYS A 606 -13.21 17.38 -3.50
CA LYS A 606 -14.52 17.63 -4.10
C LYS A 606 -15.60 16.63 -3.64
N TRP A 607 -15.20 15.59 -2.96
CA TRP A 607 -16.05 14.46 -2.61
C TRP A 607 -15.99 14.15 -1.12
N LYS A 608 -17.08 13.62 -0.60
CA LYS A 608 -17.18 13.14 0.78
C LYS A 608 -17.91 11.81 0.81
N VAL A 609 -17.39 10.87 1.57
CA VAL A 609 -18.13 9.67 1.96
C VAL A 609 -19.07 10.06 3.12
N GLU A 610 -20.37 9.99 2.88
CA GLU A 610 -21.40 10.19 3.91
C GLU A 610 -21.55 8.88 4.70
N SER A 611 -20.60 8.63 5.60
CA SER A 611 -20.54 7.43 6.43
C SER A 611 -21.80 7.30 7.30
N ILE A 612 -22.38 6.09 7.34
CA ILE A 612 -23.62 5.82 8.09
C ILE A 612 -23.41 5.79 9.61
N ASP A 613 -22.18 5.59 10.06
CA ASP A 613 -21.79 5.52 11.47
C ASP A 613 -21.12 6.82 11.99
N GLY A 614 -20.96 7.83 11.12
CA GLY A 614 -20.31 9.09 11.45
C GLY A 614 -18.79 9.01 11.56
N LEU A 615 -18.20 7.83 11.37
CA LEU A 615 -16.75 7.63 11.41
C LEU A 615 -16.11 7.89 10.03
N PRO A 616 -14.83 8.29 9.99
CA PRO A 616 -14.10 8.46 8.74
C PRO A 616 -13.73 7.10 8.13
N ASN A 617 -14.65 6.51 7.35
CA ASN A 617 -14.48 5.22 6.68
C ASN A 617 -15.21 5.20 5.31
N GLU A 618 -15.23 4.06 4.64
CA GLU A 618 -15.86 3.87 3.33
C GLU A 618 -17.32 3.34 3.40
N ASN A 619 -17.88 3.23 4.61
CA ASN A 619 -19.24 2.73 4.81
C ASN A 619 -20.29 3.83 4.61
N GLY A 620 -20.40 4.37 3.41
CA GLY A 620 -21.36 5.42 3.08
C GLY A 620 -21.41 5.76 1.59
N LYS A 621 -22.36 6.62 1.23
CA LYS A 621 -22.48 7.14 -0.15
C LYS A 621 -21.37 8.15 -0.43
N LEU A 622 -20.76 8.06 -1.60
CA LEU A 622 -19.80 9.05 -2.11
C LEU A 622 -20.56 10.18 -2.80
N CYS A 623 -20.54 11.35 -2.20
CA CYS A 623 -21.28 12.52 -2.67
C CYS A 623 -20.35 13.73 -2.84
N ARG A 624 -20.70 14.64 -3.75
CA ARG A 624 -19.98 15.91 -3.91
C ARG A 624 -20.14 16.78 -2.65
N VAL A 625 -19.07 17.44 -2.27
CA VAL A 625 -19.10 18.48 -1.24
C VAL A 625 -19.91 19.66 -1.78
N GLN A 626 -20.83 20.17 -0.96
CA GLN A 626 -21.66 21.35 -1.31
C GLN A 626 -20.87 22.63 -1.15
#